data_35d6ffcc0171ef349093e2d3a60fc81d
#
_entry.id   35d6ffcc0171ef349093e2d3a60fc81d
#
_cell.length_a   1.000
_cell.length_b   1.000
_cell.length_c   1.000
_cell.angle_alpha   90.00
_cell.angle_beta   90.00
_cell.angle_gamma   90.00
#
_symmetry.space_group_name_H-M   'P 1'
#
loop_
_entity.id
_entity.type
_entity.pdbx_description
1 polymer ?
#
loop_
_entity_poly.entity_id
_entity_poly.type
_entity_poly.pdbx_seq_one_letter_code
_entity_poly.pdbx_strand_id
1 'polypeptide(L)'
;MKTLAFYDSLGGNTERVAQAIHETVVTTWGDADIVKVRKETVVNFLDYDLILIGSPVIDWLPTKKLMESVMGFMKTENAAGRIRPSSPIVPGKFGVCFGTFGGPHIGQAEAVPMTAWLRAFLEHLGYLALHAWHVPGAFQNRDELNRCGRLGDIRQRPNEADLADIRNQVAGLLSSLGAFRK
;
A
#
# COMPACT_ATOMS: atom_id res chain seq x y z
N MET A 1 9.17 14.28 8.41
CA MET A 1 8.02 13.32 8.38
C MET A 1 8.59 11.92 8.39
N LYS A 2 8.25 11.13 9.40
CA LYS A 2 8.64 9.73 9.47
C LYS A 2 7.76 8.91 8.54
N THR A 3 8.34 8.17 7.61
CA THR A 3 7.62 7.47 6.55
C THR A 3 7.76 5.95 6.67
N LEU A 4 6.67 5.23 6.40
CA LEU A 4 6.61 3.78 6.39
C LEU A 4 6.03 3.28 5.06
N ALA A 5 6.73 2.38 4.39
CA ALA A 5 6.18 1.50 3.37
C ALA A 5 5.90 0.12 3.98
N PHE A 6 4.62 -0.20 4.20
CA PHE A 6 4.18 -1.44 4.84
C PHE A 6 3.42 -2.32 3.86
N TYR A 7 3.85 -3.55 3.63
CA TYR A 7 3.26 -4.36 2.58
C TYR A 7 3.33 -5.87 2.83
N ASP A 8 2.46 -6.60 2.13
CA ASP A 8 2.66 -8.03 1.88
C ASP A 8 2.86 -8.30 0.38
N SER A 9 3.50 -9.40 0.07
CA SER A 9 3.76 -9.83 -1.31
C SER A 9 3.92 -11.34 -1.37
N LEU A 10 3.11 -12.01 -2.20
CA LEU A 10 3.16 -13.46 -2.38
C LEU A 10 4.12 -13.85 -3.52
N GLY A 11 3.99 -13.19 -4.68
CA GLY A 11 4.76 -13.50 -5.89
C GLY A 11 5.83 -12.46 -6.26
N GLY A 12 6.12 -11.48 -5.40
CA GLY A 12 7.14 -10.45 -5.65
C GLY A 12 6.62 -9.19 -6.34
N ASN A 13 5.46 -9.18 -6.98
CA ASN A 13 4.96 -8.01 -7.69
C ASN A 13 4.76 -6.80 -6.79
N THR A 14 4.04 -6.97 -5.67
CA THR A 14 3.82 -5.90 -4.69
C THR A 14 5.12 -5.46 -4.02
N GLU A 15 6.06 -6.37 -3.82
CA GLU A 15 7.39 -6.07 -3.31
C GLU A 15 8.18 -5.13 -4.23
N ARG A 16 8.17 -5.37 -5.55
CA ARG A 16 8.79 -4.47 -6.53
C ARG A 16 8.20 -3.07 -6.48
N VAL A 17 6.87 -2.96 -6.36
CA VAL A 17 6.19 -1.66 -6.19
C VAL A 17 6.58 -1.00 -4.88
N ALA A 18 6.58 -1.74 -3.76
CA ALA A 18 6.97 -1.23 -2.45
C ALA A 18 8.44 -0.74 -2.41
N GLN A 19 9.34 -1.45 -3.08
CA GLN A 19 10.74 -1.05 -3.23
C GLN A 19 10.86 0.25 -4.04
N ALA A 20 10.18 0.37 -5.18
CA ALA A 20 10.18 1.60 -5.98
C ALA A 20 9.64 2.81 -5.18
N ILE A 21 8.58 2.61 -4.39
CA ILE A 21 8.06 3.61 -3.46
C ILE A 21 9.14 4.02 -2.45
N HIS A 22 9.70 3.06 -1.73
CA HIS A 22 10.68 3.28 -0.68
C HIS A 22 11.94 4.00 -1.20
N GLU A 23 12.51 3.52 -2.30
CA GLU A 23 13.68 4.14 -2.94
C GLU A 23 13.41 5.60 -3.32
N THR A 24 12.21 5.90 -3.85
CA THR A 24 11.85 7.27 -4.21
C THR A 24 11.71 8.16 -2.97
N VAL A 25 11.12 7.65 -1.88
CA VAL A 25 11.03 8.39 -0.61
C VAL A 25 12.43 8.66 -0.05
N VAL A 26 13.28 7.64 0.02
CA VAL A 26 14.67 7.78 0.54
C VAL A 26 15.47 8.78 -0.29
N THR A 27 15.39 8.70 -1.62
CA THR A 27 16.09 9.62 -2.52
C THR A 27 15.62 11.07 -2.35
N THR A 28 14.30 11.26 -2.10
CA THR A 28 13.71 12.61 -2.05
C THR A 28 13.76 13.21 -0.64
N TRP A 29 13.52 12.41 0.39
CA TRP A 29 13.40 12.88 1.79
C TRP A 29 14.46 12.38 2.74
N GLY A 30 15.26 11.39 2.35
CA GLY A 30 16.46 10.91 3.06
C GLY A 30 16.24 9.67 3.91
N ASP A 31 15.05 9.44 4.47
CA ASP A 31 14.83 8.28 5.34
C ASP A 31 13.38 7.78 5.27
N ALA A 32 13.21 6.45 5.25
CA ALA A 32 11.94 5.77 5.33
C ALA A 32 12.13 4.32 5.77
N ASP A 33 11.19 3.81 6.55
CA ASP A 33 11.13 2.39 6.87
C ASP A 33 10.40 1.62 5.76
N ILE A 34 10.89 0.41 5.42
CA ILE A 34 10.18 -0.54 4.57
C ILE A 34 10.00 -1.86 5.30
N VAL A 35 8.76 -2.32 5.44
CA VAL A 35 8.42 -3.51 6.21
C VAL A 35 7.52 -4.44 5.42
N LYS A 36 8.02 -5.64 5.12
CA LYS A 36 7.21 -6.75 4.61
C LYS A 36 6.60 -7.50 5.77
N VAL A 37 5.29 -7.71 5.74
CA VAL A 37 4.56 -8.44 6.80
C VAL A 37 5.06 -9.87 6.92
N ARG A 38 5.42 -10.25 8.15
CA ARG A 38 5.74 -11.62 8.57
C ARG A 38 4.93 -11.93 9.83
N LYS A 39 4.94 -13.18 10.27
CA LYS A 39 4.17 -13.61 11.45
C LYS A 39 4.55 -12.83 12.72
N GLU A 40 5.84 -12.49 12.84
CA GLU A 40 6.42 -11.81 14.01
C GLU A 40 6.54 -10.29 13.81
N THR A 41 6.00 -9.75 12.70
CA THR A 41 6.11 -8.32 12.43
C THR A 41 5.30 -7.51 13.44
N VAL A 42 6.00 -6.64 14.16
CA VAL A 42 5.40 -5.67 15.07
C VAL A 42 5.75 -4.26 14.58
N VAL A 43 4.75 -3.48 14.27
CA VAL A 43 4.89 -2.09 13.84
C VAL A 43 3.91 -1.24 14.62
N ASN A 44 4.38 -0.15 15.22
CA ASN A 44 3.50 0.88 15.75
C ASN A 44 3.20 1.91 14.64
N PHE A 45 2.05 1.76 13.99
CA PHE A 45 1.66 2.67 12.90
C PHE A 45 1.53 4.12 13.37
N LEU A 46 1.19 4.38 14.63
CA LEU A 46 1.02 5.73 15.15
C LEU A 46 2.33 6.54 15.20
N ASP A 47 3.49 5.88 15.10
CA ASP A 47 4.81 6.55 15.10
C ASP A 47 5.13 7.23 13.77
N TYR A 48 4.37 6.97 12.71
CA TYR A 48 4.65 7.47 11.36
C TYR A 48 3.74 8.63 10.99
N ASP A 49 4.26 9.54 10.17
CA ASP A 49 3.50 10.68 9.63
C ASP A 49 2.94 10.37 8.24
N LEU A 50 3.67 9.59 7.45
CA LEU A 50 3.22 9.11 6.15
C LEU A 50 3.29 7.58 6.12
N ILE A 51 2.16 6.94 5.83
CA ILE A 51 2.09 5.49 5.64
C ILE A 51 1.69 5.18 4.21
N LEU A 52 2.51 4.39 3.52
CA LEU A 52 2.16 3.78 2.24
C LEU A 52 1.94 2.29 2.49
N ILE A 53 0.69 1.84 2.43
CA ILE A 53 0.32 0.46 2.76
C ILE A 53 -0.16 -0.29 1.52
N GLY A 54 0.34 -1.53 1.32
CA GLY A 54 0.04 -2.27 0.10
C GLY A 54 -0.07 -3.78 0.22
N SER A 55 -0.82 -4.36 -0.73
CA SER A 55 -1.08 -5.80 -0.82
C SER A 55 -1.28 -6.24 -2.27
N PRO A 56 -1.00 -7.51 -2.61
CA PRO A 56 -1.64 -8.10 -3.78
C PRO A 56 -3.14 -8.28 -3.50
N VAL A 57 -3.94 -8.23 -4.56
CA VAL A 57 -5.37 -8.52 -4.49
C VAL A 57 -5.59 -10.03 -4.41
N ILE A 58 -6.25 -10.48 -3.35
CA ILE A 58 -6.68 -11.86 -3.15
C ILE A 58 -8.19 -11.84 -2.88
N ASP A 59 -8.97 -12.37 -3.79
CA ASP A 59 -10.44 -12.36 -3.69
C ASP A 59 -10.98 -10.94 -3.33
N TRP A 60 -10.47 -9.93 -4.04
CA TRP A 60 -10.77 -8.48 -3.87
C TRP A 60 -10.33 -7.87 -2.54
N LEU A 61 -9.65 -8.61 -1.66
CA LEU A 61 -9.18 -8.17 -0.35
C LEU A 61 -7.63 -8.17 -0.27
N PRO A 62 -7.06 -7.55 0.78
CA PRO A 62 -5.65 -7.76 1.11
C PRO A 62 -5.37 -9.22 1.47
N THR A 63 -4.10 -9.61 1.49
CA THR A 63 -3.73 -10.93 1.99
C THR A 63 -4.20 -11.11 3.43
N LYS A 64 -4.60 -12.34 3.77
CA LYS A 64 -5.01 -12.70 5.13
C LYS A 64 -3.96 -12.30 6.19
N LYS A 65 -2.68 -12.52 5.89
CA LYS A 65 -1.57 -12.17 6.77
C LYS A 65 -1.49 -10.66 7.06
N LEU A 66 -1.67 -9.82 6.05
CA LEU A 66 -1.68 -8.38 6.23
C LEU A 66 -2.91 -7.94 7.02
N MET A 67 -4.09 -8.48 6.72
CA MET A 67 -5.31 -8.20 7.48
C MET A 67 -5.18 -8.59 8.96
N GLU A 68 -4.63 -9.76 9.24
CA GLU A 68 -4.39 -10.22 10.63
C GLU A 68 -3.44 -9.29 11.39
N SER A 69 -2.34 -8.85 10.77
CA SER A 69 -1.39 -7.90 11.35
C SER A 69 -2.05 -6.57 11.69
N VAL A 70 -2.78 -5.99 10.74
CA VAL A 70 -3.49 -4.72 10.87
C VAL A 70 -4.58 -4.80 11.94
N MET A 71 -5.42 -5.85 11.91
CA MET A 71 -6.49 -6.04 12.89
C MET A 71 -5.97 -6.31 14.30
N GLY A 72 -4.84 -7.02 14.41
CA GLY A 72 -4.15 -7.22 15.69
C GLY A 72 -3.70 -5.90 16.29
N PHE A 73 -3.08 -5.02 15.50
CA PHE A 73 -2.70 -3.68 15.91
C PHE A 73 -3.93 -2.86 16.33
N MET A 74 -4.97 -2.81 15.49
CA MET A 74 -6.22 -2.10 15.80
C MET A 74 -6.83 -2.54 17.12
N LYS A 75 -6.90 -3.83 17.40
CA LYS A 75 -7.42 -4.38 18.66
C LYS A 75 -6.61 -3.90 19.86
N THR A 76 -5.29 -3.91 19.76
CA THR A 76 -4.38 -3.46 20.84
C THR A 76 -4.54 -1.97 21.11
N GLU A 77 -4.54 -1.15 20.07
CA GLU A 77 -4.63 0.30 20.20
C GLU A 77 -6.01 0.76 20.69
N ASN A 78 -7.05 0.05 20.26
CA ASN A 78 -8.42 0.30 20.73
C ASN A 78 -8.58 -0.03 22.22
N ALA A 79 -8.08 -1.19 22.65
CA ALA A 79 -8.08 -1.58 24.06
C ALA A 79 -7.28 -0.61 24.94
N ALA A 80 -6.24 0.01 24.42
CA ALA A 80 -5.42 1.02 25.09
C ALA A 80 -6.02 2.44 25.02
N GLY A 81 -7.18 2.64 24.37
CA GLY A 81 -7.84 3.94 24.23
C GLY A 81 -7.09 4.94 23.33
N ARG A 82 -6.14 4.46 22.50
CA ARG A 82 -5.37 5.34 21.60
C ARG A 82 -6.07 5.61 20.28
N ILE A 83 -7.02 4.78 19.88
CA ILE A 83 -7.93 5.07 18.77
C ILE A 83 -9.11 5.86 19.32
N ARG A 84 -9.26 7.08 18.85
CA ARG A 84 -10.31 7.98 19.34
C ARG A 84 -11.67 7.62 18.72
N PRO A 85 -12.78 7.71 19.49
CA PRO A 85 -14.12 7.62 18.93
C PRO A 85 -14.31 8.60 17.76
N SER A 86 -15.03 8.18 16.72
CA SER A 86 -15.27 8.93 15.48
C SER A 86 -14.02 9.22 14.63
N SER A 87 -12.89 8.63 14.98
CA SER A 87 -11.64 8.68 14.19
C SER A 87 -11.33 10.09 13.62
N PRO A 88 -11.19 11.11 14.47
CA PRO A 88 -10.94 12.47 13.99
C PRO A 88 -9.59 12.50 13.24
N ILE A 89 -9.54 13.26 12.16
CA ILE A 89 -8.29 13.46 11.41
C ILE A 89 -7.24 14.06 12.32
N VAL A 90 -6.06 13.43 12.33
CA VAL A 90 -4.89 13.92 13.05
C VAL A 90 -4.04 14.76 12.09
N PRO A 91 -3.87 16.05 12.35
CA PRO A 91 -3.07 16.92 11.46
C PRO A 91 -1.65 16.39 11.29
N GLY A 92 -1.18 16.35 10.03
CA GLY A 92 0.16 15.87 9.70
C GLY A 92 0.28 14.35 9.53
N LYS A 93 -0.82 13.59 9.62
CA LYS A 93 -0.87 12.15 9.36
C LYS A 93 -1.51 11.87 8.00
N PHE A 94 -0.75 11.29 7.08
CA PHE A 94 -1.15 11.04 5.70
C PHE A 94 -1.01 9.57 5.33
N GLY A 95 -1.90 9.09 4.49
CA GLY A 95 -1.91 7.71 4.06
C GLY A 95 -2.08 7.53 2.56
N VAL A 96 -1.44 6.51 2.00
CA VAL A 96 -1.60 6.05 0.62
C VAL A 96 -1.78 4.54 0.62
N CYS A 97 -2.73 4.07 -0.14
CA CYS A 97 -2.92 2.64 -0.37
C CYS A 97 -2.35 2.25 -1.74
N PHE A 98 -1.73 1.08 -1.86
CA PHE A 98 -1.32 0.58 -3.16
C PHE A 98 -1.58 -0.91 -3.28
N GLY A 99 -1.67 -1.40 -4.51
CA GLY A 99 -1.87 -2.81 -4.71
C GLY A 99 -1.52 -3.31 -6.08
N THR A 100 -1.22 -4.61 -6.16
CA THR A 100 -1.02 -5.30 -7.42
C THR A 100 -2.17 -6.26 -7.68
N PHE A 101 -2.63 -6.32 -8.92
CA PHE A 101 -3.75 -7.16 -9.33
C PHE A 101 -3.44 -7.87 -10.64
N GLY A 102 -3.91 -9.11 -10.77
CA GLY A 102 -3.85 -9.83 -12.03
C GLY A 102 -5.03 -9.42 -12.92
N GLY A 103 -4.77 -8.93 -14.11
CA GLY A 103 -5.76 -8.25 -14.91
C GLY A 103 -6.62 -9.06 -15.88
N PRO A 104 -6.78 -10.41 -15.84
CA PRO A 104 -7.54 -11.08 -16.86
C PRO A 104 -9.07 -10.87 -16.78
N HIS A 105 -9.59 -10.40 -15.66
CA HIS A 105 -11.04 -10.29 -15.43
C HIS A 105 -11.59 -8.89 -15.76
N ILE A 106 -11.70 -8.01 -14.77
CA ILE A 106 -12.33 -6.69 -14.95
C ILE A 106 -11.33 -5.53 -14.94
N GLY A 107 -10.05 -5.83 -14.75
CA GLY A 107 -8.98 -4.81 -14.73
C GLY A 107 -8.84 -4.10 -13.39
N GLN A 108 -8.51 -2.82 -13.40
CA GLN A 108 -8.19 -2.04 -12.20
C GLN A 108 -9.28 -2.08 -11.11
N ALA A 109 -10.55 -2.23 -11.48
CA ALA A 109 -11.67 -2.34 -10.54
C ALA A 109 -11.55 -3.55 -9.59
N GLU A 110 -10.77 -4.57 -9.95
CA GLU A 110 -10.42 -5.70 -9.08
C GLU A 110 -9.70 -5.26 -7.79
N ALA A 111 -8.92 -4.19 -7.85
CA ALA A 111 -8.12 -3.73 -6.74
C ALA A 111 -8.81 -2.72 -5.83
N VAL A 112 -9.90 -2.10 -6.29
CA VAL A 112 -10.61 -1.05 -5.55
C VAL A 112 -11.11 -1.52 -4.19
N PRO A 113 -11.77 -2.68 -4.02
CA PRO A 113 -12.24 -3.11 -2.70
C PRO A 113 -11.08 -3.35 -1.72
N MET A 114 -9.96 -3.90 -2.19
CA MET A 114 -8.77 -4.12 -1.38
C MET A 114 -8.19 -2.81 -0.87
N THR A 115 -8.01 -1.81 -1.73
CA THR A 115 -7.49 -0.50 -1.30
C THR A 115 -8.50 0.28 -0.46
N ALA A 116 -9.80 0.11 -0.67
CA ALA A 116 -10.83 0.67 0.20
C ALA A 116 -10.76 0.09 1.62
N TRP A 117 -10.49 -1.21 1.75
CA TRP A 117 -10.27 -1.84 3.05
C TRP A 117 -9.05 -1.26 3.77
N LEU A 118 -7.93 -1.11 3.07
CA LEU A 118 -6.70 -0.51 3.62
C LEU A 118 -6.91 0.96 4.00
N ARG A 119 -7.66 1.69 3.18
CA ARG A 119 -8.04 3.07 3.44
C ARG A 119 -8.84 3.19 4.75
N ALA A 120 -9.85 2.34 4.94
CA ALA A 120 -10.64 2.32 6.16
C ALA A 120 -9.77 2.11 7.41
N PHE A 121 -8.76 1.24 7.34
CA PHE A 121 -7.77 1.08 8.40
C PHE A 121 -7.03 2.39 8.72
N LEU A 122 -6.47 3.06 7.71
CA LEU A 122 -5.74 4.30 7.89
C LEU A 122 -6.64 5.40 8.49
N GLU A 123 -7.86 5.52 7.98
CA GLU A 123 -8.83 6.51 8.46
C GLU A 123 -9.25 6.24 9.91
N HIS A 124 -9.37 4.97 10.34
CA HIS A 124 -9.59 4.63 11.75
C HIS A 124 -8.47 5.10 12.69
N LEU A 125 -7.24 5.19 12.20
CA LEU A 125 -6.10 5.74 12.93
C LEU A 125 -6.02 7.27 12.87
N GLY A 126 -6.94 7.92 12.16
CA GLY A 126 -6.95 9.38 11.98
C GLY A 126 -6.05 9.89 10.85
N TYR A 127 -5.57 9.02 9.98
CA TYR A 127 -4.82 9.42 8.79
C TYR A 127 -5.74 10.00 7.72
N LEU A 128 -5.29 11.05 7.05
CA LEU A 128 -5.92 11.51 5.82
C LEU A 128 -5.45 10.65 4.65
N ALA A 129 -6.31 9.76 4.18
CA ALA A 129 -6.01 8.90 3.04
C ALA A 129 -6.12 9.70 1.73
N LEU A 130 -4.98 9.84 1.01
CA LEU A 130 -4.84 10.72 -0.15
C LEU A 130 -5.08 9.98 -1.47
N HIS A 131 -4.42 8.86 -1.68
CA HIS A 131 -4.40 8.14 -2.96
C HIS A 131 -4.58 6.64 -2.80
N ALA A 132 -5.00 5.99 -3.90
CA ALA A 132 -4.94 4.56 -4.09
C ALA A 132 -4.29 4.27 -5.45
N TRP A 133 -3.16 3.53 -5.44
CA TRP A 133 -2.41 3.17 -6.65
C TRP A 133 -2.60 1.69 -6.97
N HIS A 134 -2.96 1.39 -8.20
CA HIS A 134 -3.25 0.04 -8.66
C HIS A 134 -2.33 -0.33 -9.82
N VAL A 135 -1.51 -1.36 -9.65
CA VAL A 135 -0.51 -1.77 -10.62
C VAL A 135 -0.82 -3.18 -11.12
N PRO A 136 -0.90 -3.42 -12.43
CA PRO A 136 -1.03 -4.78 -12.95
C PRO A 136 0.16 -5.63 -12.53
N GLY A 137 -0.10 -6.89 -12.17
CA GLY A 137 0.94 -7.84 -11.80
C GLY A 137 0.61 -9.24 -12.32
N ALA A 138 1.56 -9.88 -13.01
CA ALA A 138 1.38 -11.22 -13.53
C ALA A 138 1.15 -12.25 -12.41
N PHE A 139 0.25 -13.21 -12.65
CA PHE A 139 0.11 -14.38 -11.79
C PHE A 139 1.36 -15.23 -11.85
N GLN A 140 1.81 -15.71 -10.70
CA GLN A 140 2.86 -16.71 -10.62
C GLN A 140 2.30 -18.10 -10.95
N ASN A 141 3.02 -18.86 -11.78
CA ASN A 141 2.68 -20.24 -12.14
C ASN A 141 1.31 -20.45 -12.82
N ARG A 142 0.71 -19.40 -13.37
CA ARG A 142 -0.57 -19.40 -14.07
C ARG A 142 -0.47 -18.54 -15.33
N ASP A 143 0.47 -18.89 -16.23
CA ASP A 143 0.80 -18.08 -17.42
C ASP A 143 -0.39 -17.87 -18.35
N GLU A 144 -1.29 -18.85 -18.43
CA GLU A 144 -2.52 -18.78 -19.22
C GLU A 144 -3.44 -17.62 -18.79
N LEU A 145 -3.45 -17.27 -17.51
CA LEU A 145 -4.25 -16.15 -16.98
C LEU A 145 -3.63 -14.78 -17.30
N ASN A 146 -2.35 -14.76 -17.71
CA ASN A 146 -1.64 -13.52 -18.00
C ASN A 146 -1.72 -13.10 -19.46
N ARG A 147 -2.23 -13.96 -20.36
CA ARG A 147 -2.19 -13.74 -21.81
C ARG A 147 -3.43 -13.07 -22.37
N CYS A 148 -4.57 -13.32 -21.77
CA CYS A 148 -5.86 -12.87 -22.26
C CYS A 148 -6.64 -12.20 -21.13
N GLY A 149 -7.25 -11.07 -21.43
CA GLY A 149 -8.06 -10.32 -20.47
C GLY A 149 -8.22 -8.88 -20.94
N ARG A 150 -8.89 -8.06 -20.15
CA ARG A 150 -9.17 -6.66 -20.51
C ARG A 150 -7.92 -5.79 -20.62
N LEU A 151 -6.83 -6.18 -19.97
CA LEU A 151 -5.52 -5.50 -20.05
C LEU A 151 -4.58 -6.09 -21.07
N GLY A 152 -5.02 -7.12 -21.83
CA GLY A 152 -4.18 -7.84 -22.78
C GLY A 152 -3.14 -8.72 -22.08
N ASP A 153 -1.95 -8.81 -22.63
CA ASP A 153 -0.85 -9.63 -22.11
C ASP A 153 -0.12 -8.90 -20.98
N ILE A 154 -0.22 -9.45 -19.76
CA ILE A 154 0.39 -8.88 -18.55
C ILE A 154 1.58 -9.69 -18.02
N ARG A 155 2.12 -10.66 -18.79
CA ARG A 155 3.21 -11.55 -18.34
C ARG A 155 4.45 -10.79 -17.87
N GLN A 156 4.69 -9.60 -18.37
CA GLN A 156 5.82 -8.75 -18.03
C GLN A 156 5.48 -7.66 -16.98
N ARG A 157 4.29 -7.73 -16.36
CA ARG A 157 3.84 -6.71 -15.41
C ARG A 157 4.05 -7.14 -13.94
N PRO A 158 4.40 -6.22 -13.03
CA PRO A 158 4.75 -4.83 -13.33
C PRO A 158 6.05 -4.75 -14.12
N ASN A 159 6.11 -3.88 -15.12
CA ASN A 159 7.31 -3.60 -15.90
C ASN A 159 7.95 -2.26 -15.47
N GLU A 160 9.02 -1.85 -16.16
CA GLU A 160 9.71 -0.61 -15.80
C GLU A 160 8.85 0.64 -15.99
N ALA A 161 7.94 0.65 -16.98
CA ALA A 161 7.00 1.76 -17.16
C ALA A 161 6.04 1.88 -15.96
N ASP A 162 5.52 0.75 -15.46
CA ASP A 162 4.68 0.74 -14.25
C ASP A 162 5.43 1.29 -13.04
N LEU A 163 6.68 0.88 -12.87
CA LEU A 163 7.49 1.32 -11.73
C LEU A 163 7.88 2.80 -11.87
N ALA A 164 8.15 3.27 -13.09
CA ALA A 164 8.39 4.68 -13.36
C ALA A 164 7.17 5.55 -13.04
N ASP A 165 5.96 5.09 -13.40
CA ASP A 165 4.71 5.77 -13.04
C ASP A 165 4.53 5.85 -11.53
N ILE A 166 4.83 4.78 -10.80
CA ILE A 166 4.79 4.78 -9.32
C ILE A 166 5.80 5.79 -8.75
N ARG A 167 7.05 5.79 -9.24
CA ARG A 167 8.06 6.78 -8.79
C ARG A 167 7.59 8.21 -9.03
N ASN A 168 6.99 8.49 -10.19
CA ASN A 168 6.45 9.82 -10.51
C ASN A 168 5.30 10.21 -9.57
N GLN A 169 4.37 9.29 -9.28
CA GLN A 169 3.27 9.52 -8.35
C GLN A 169 3.79 9.77 -6.93
N VAL A 170 4.78 9.01 -6.47
CA VAL A 170 5.44 9.22 -5.16
C VAL A 170 6.13 10.59 -5.14
N ALA A 171 6.92 10.93 -6.15
CA ALA A 171 7.60 12.23 -6.21
C ALA A 171 6.61 13.41 -6.18
N GLY A 172 5.51 13.33 -6.91
CA GLY A 172 4.43 14.32 -6.90
C GLY A 172 3.76 14.45 -5.52
N LEU A 173 3.49 13.31 -4.86
CA LEU A 173 2.96 13.27 -3.51
C LEU A 173 3.92 13.97 -2.52
N LEU A 174 5.20 13.59 -2.53
CA LEU A 174 6.20 14.13 -1.63
C LEU A 174 6.39 15.65 -1.84
N SER A 175 6.35 16.10 -3.08
CA SER A 175 6.38 17.54 -3.41
C SER A 175 5.18 18.26 -2.79
N SER A 176 3.97 17.70 -2.91
CA SER A 176 2.74 18.28 -2.34
C SER A 176 2.76 18.31 -0.81
N LEU A 177 3.35 17.30 -0.19
CA LEU A 177 3.46 17.21 1.28
C LEU A 177 4.67 17.97 1.85
N GLY A 178 5.55 18.51 1.02
CA GLY A 178 6.74 19.24 1.45
C GLY A 178 6.46 20.37 2.43
N ALA A 179 5.34 21.07 2.26
CA ALA A 179 4.91 22.15 3.16
C ALA A 179 4.57 21.69 4.59
N PHE A 180 4.28 20.40 4.78
CA PHE A 180 3.96 19.78 6.08
C PHE A 180 5.17 19.11 6.73
N ARG A 181 6.30 19.09 6.04
CA ARG A 181 7.55 18.53 6.56
C ARG A 181 8.21 19.53 7.52
N LYS A 182 8.21 19.19 8.79
CA LYS A 182 8.93 19.95 9.83
C LYS A 182 10.33 19.40 10.01
#